data_6b8891f90bffbdca9f986dc6e99b729c
#
_entry.id   6b8891f90bffbdca9f986dc6e99b729c
#
_cell.length_a   1.000
_cell.length_b   1.000
_cell.length_c   1.000
_cell.angle_alpha   90.00
_cell.angle_beta   90.00
_cell.angle_gamma   90.00
#
_symmetry.space_group_name_H-M   'P 1'
#
loop_
_entity.id
_entity.type
_entity.pdbx_description
1 polymer ?
#
loop_
_entity_poly.entity_id
_entity_poly.type
_entity_poly.pdbx_seq_one_letter_code
_entity_poly.pdbx_strand_id
1 'polypeptide(L)'
;MSSAQKLAMVFFEVIGAGVVTYGLLYLLAMCFIDCDVELTFYSKLGKSPRKLKGKVVFITGASSGIGEFTAKALAKHGVKLVLTARRKNELERVKRECIDLSKGQLQEQDILIIPFDVTDLSVHNSVFDQALKHFGTVDILVNNAGRSQRALFENIEMKVDKQMFDLNVFAVVNLSRLAVNYFNEKGSGHVAVVSSLAGVFGVPYSATYTASKHAIHGYFNALRTEKTGKNIAVTLLCPGPTYTNFLQESFTEKEGQKYGIAADKTDRRMTGERCGELCAIALANKTRESWMGLFPMMPFVYGAVYFPVISNMVLHLLGPRRLFKFRDSKDITLSEGKEKL
;
A
#
# COMPACT_ATOMS: atom_id res chain seq x y z
N MET A 1 29.38 48.46 -7.93
CA MET A 1 28.47 47.51 -8.62
C MET A 1 27.71 48.25 -9.70
N SER A 2 27.73 47.73 -10.91
CA SER A 2 26.90 48.28 -12.00
C SER A 2 25.40 48.06 -11.72
N SER A 3 24.55 48.85 -12.39
CA SER A 3 23.09 48.70 -12.29
C SER A 3 22.63 47.28 -12.64
N ALA A 4 23.27 46.63 -13.61
CA ALA A 4 23.03 45.26 -13.99
C ALA A 4 23.40 44.24 -12.88
N GLN A 5 24.50 44.49 -12.16
CA GLN A 5 24.88 43.62 -11.03
C GLN A 5 23.90 43.71 -9.84
N LYS A 6 23.40 44.93 -9.55
CA LYS A 6 22.35 45.11 -8.52
C LYS A 6 21.06 44.42 -8.90
N LEU A 7 20.62 44.52 -10.16
CA LEU A 7 19.44 43.86 -10.66
C LEU A 7 19.54 42.31 -10.57
N ALA A 8 20.69 41.77 -10.99
CA ALA A 8 20.96 40.35 -10.88
C ALA A 8 20.93 39.85 -9.41
N MET A 9 21.52 40.63 -8.50
CA MET A 9 21.53 40.28 -7.07
C MET A 9 20.11 40.24 -6.49
N VAL A 10 19.30 41.28 -6.75
CA VAL A 10 17.87 41.28 -6.32
C VAL A 10 17.09 40.12 -6.91
N PHE A 11 17.34 39.78 -8.18
CA PHE A 11 16.69 38.63 -8.83
C PHE A 11 17.02 37.31 -8.12
N PHE A 12 18.29 37.06 -7.79
CA PHE A 12 18.70 35.86 -7.04
C PHE A 12 18.18 35.86 -5.60
N GLU A 13 18.11 37.02 -4.94
CA GLU A 13 17.53 37.14 -3.60
C GLU A 13 16.03 36.80 -3.61
N VAL A 14 15.27 37.29 -4.58
CA VAL A 14 13.83 36.99 -4.72
C VAL A 14 13.60 35.54 -5.02
N ILE A 15 14.38 34.94 -5.94
CA ILE A 15 14.29 33.48 -6.21
C ILE A 15 14.67 32.68 -4.97
N GLY A 16 15.77 33.01 -4.30
CA GLY A 16 16.22 32.34 -3.09
C GLY A 16 15.16 32.38 -1.97
N ALA A 17 14.59 33.56 -1.73
CA ALA A 17 13.49 33.74 -0.77
C ALA A 17 12.26 32.92 -1.17
N GLY A 18 11.91 32.90 -2.45
CA GLY A 18 10.80 32.11 -2.99
C GLY A 18 10.99 30.60 -2.76
N VAL A 19 12.19 30.08 -3.05
CA VAL A 19 12.54 28.67 -2.83
C VAL A 19 12.48 28.29 -1.35
N VAL A 20 13.04 29.13 -0.47
CA VAL A 20 13.02 28.90 0.98
C VAL A 20 11.57 28.93 1.49
N THR A 21 10.78 29.92 1.10
CA THR A 21 9.37 30.04 1.50
C THR A 21 8.57 28.83 1.03
N TYR A 22 8.75 28.40 -0.23
CA TYR A 22 8.13 27.19 -0.76
C TYR A 22 8.52 25.96 0.05
N GLY A 23 9.80 25.77 0.35
CA GLY A 23 10.29 24.65 1.17
C GLY A 23 9.68 24.64 2.57
N LEU A 24 9.58 25.79 3.24
CA LEU A 24 8.97 25.91 4.56
C LEU A 24 7.47 25.59 4.53
N LEU A 25 6.73 26.13 3.54
CA LEU A 25 5.31 25.84 3.36
C LEU A 25 5.08 24.38 3.05
N TYR A 26 5.94 23.76 2.25
CA TYR A 26 5.87 22.33 1.94
C TYR A 26 6.09 21.47 3.17
N LEU A 27 7.11 21.76 3.99
CA LEU A 27 7.37 21.07 5.25
C LEU A 27 6.20 21.24 6.25
N LEU A 28 5.66 22.47 6.34
CA LEU A 28 4.49 22.72 7.17
C LEU A 28 3.28 21.92 6.68
N ALA A 29 3.01 21.88 5.39
CA ALA A 29 1.91 21.12 4.81
C ALA A 29 2.02 19.61 5.17
N MET A 30 3.22 19.04 5.18
CA MET A 30 3.45 17.64 5.54
C MET A 30 3.08 17.29 6.98
N CYS A 31 2.97 18.29 7.87
CA CYS A 31 2.50 18.05 9.23
C CYS A 31 0.98 17.81 9.31
N PHE A 32 0.24 18.21 8.29
CA PHE A 32 -1.24 18.18 8.28
C PHE A 32 -1.83 17.21 7.25
N ILE A 33 -1.04 16.69 6.32
CA ILE A 33 -1.51 15.71 5.33
C ILE A 33 -1.39 14.28 5.88
N ASP A 34 -2.26 13.40 5.40
CA ASP A 34 -2.28 11.98 5.73
C ASP A 34 -1.85 11.06 4.57
N CYS A 35 -1.37 11.66 3.48
CA CYS A 35 -0.79 10.98 2.32
C CYS A 35 0.20 11.92 1.63
N ASP A 36 0.90 11.42 0.59
CA ASP A 36 1.80 12.25 -0.20
C ASP A 36 1.07 13.43 -0.89
N VAL A 37 1.86 14.38 -1.38
CA VAL A 37 1.33 15.62 -1.98
C VAL A 37 0.53 15.34 -3.25
N GLU A 38 0.95 14.37 -4.07
CA GLU A 38 0.23 13.99 -5.29
C GLU A 38 -1.14 13.41 -4.95
N LEU A 39 -1.20 12.46 -4.03
CA LEU A 39 -2.46 11.86 -3.59
C LEU A 39 -3.34 12.88 -2.83
N THR A 40 -2.74 13.79 -2.05
CA THR A 40 -3.45 14.90 -1.41
C THR A 40 -4.12 15.80 -2.45
N PHE A 41 -3.41 16.14 -3.51
CA PHE A 41 -3.96 16.90 -4.63
C PHE A 41 -5.13 16.15 -5.28
N TYR A 42 -4.95 14.86 -5.61
CA TYR A 42 -6.02 14.07 -6.21
C TYR A 42 -7.21 13.83 -5.28
N SER A 43 -7.00 13.79 -3.97
CA SER A 43 -8.10 13.66 -3.02
C SER A 43 -9.05 14.87 -3.02
N LYS A 44 -8.56 16.04 -3.40
CA LYS A 44 -9.31 17.31 -3.42
C LYS A 44 -9.75 17.71 -4.84
N LEU A 45 -8.89 17.55 -5.81
CA LEU A 45 -9.05 18.09 -7.17
C LEU A 45 -8.96 17.03 -8.27
N GLY A 46 -8.71 15.77 -7.91
CA GLY A 46 -8.56 14.66 -8.87
C GLY A 46 -9.89 14.06 -9.32
N LYS A 47 -9.76 12.96 -10.07
CA LYS A 47 -10.90 12.15 -10.48
C LYS A 47 -11.50 11.45 -9.27
N SER A 48 -12.80 11.65 -9.03
CA SER A 48 -13.54 10.90 -8.01
C SER A 48 -13.55 9.39 -8.35
N PRO A 49 -13.52 8.49 -7.34
CA PRO A 49 -13.71 7.06 -7.54
C PRO A 49 -15.01 6.68 -8.30
N ARG A 50 -15.99 7.57 -8.39
CA ARG A 50 -17.18 7.41 -9.25
C ARG A 50 -16.85 7.18 -10.72
N LYS A 51 -15.66 7.62 -11.20
CA LYS A 51 -15.20 7.34 -12.56
C LYS A 51 -14.89 5.86 -12.82
N LEU A 52 -14.80 5.07 -11.76
CA LEU A 52 -14.65 3.61 -11.82
C LEU A 52 -15.99 2.86 -11.80
N LYS A 53 -17.15 3.56 -11.76
CA LYS A 53 -18.47 2.92 -11.77
C LYS A 53 -18.60 1.92 -12.92
N GLY A 54 -19.08 0.72 -12.59
CA GLY A 54 -19.25 -0.39 -13.53
C GLY A 54 -17.95 -1.12 -13.94
N LYS A 55 -16.77 -0.60 -13.56
CA LYS A 55 -15.50 -1.31 -13.75
C LYS A 55 -15.41 -2.52 -12.85
N VAL A 56 -14.74 -3.56 -13.30
CA VAL A 56 -14.52 -4.80 -12.55
C VAL A 56 -13.14 -4.74 -11.90
N VAL A 57 -13.11 -4.78 -10.57
CA VAL A 57 -11.90 -4.73 -9.75
C VAL A 57 -11.70 -6.06 -9.04
N PHE A 58 -10.60 -6.75 -9.34
CA PHE A 58 -10.18 -8.00 -8.70
C PHE A 58 -9.27 -7.67 -7.51
N ILE A 59 -9.64 -8.10 -6.29
CA ILE A 59 -8.90 -7.77 -5.05
C ILE A 59 -8.48 -9.04 -4.34
N THR A 60 -7.16 -9.24 -4.12
CA THR A 60 -6.66 -10.32 -3.28
C THR A 60 -6.58 -9.90 -1.81
N GLY A 61 -6.80 -10.85 -0.89
CA GLY A 61 -6.81 -10.55 0.55
C GLY A 61 -7.96 -9.64 0.97
N ALA A 62 -9.11 -9.74 0.32
CA ALA A 62 -10.28 -8.88 0.53
C ALA A 62 -11.10 -9.21 1.79
N SER A 63 -10.77 -10.29 2.53
CA SER A 63 -11.54 -10.74 3.70
C SER A 63 -11.29 -9.92 4.97
N SER A 64 -10.33 -9.02 5.00
CA SER A 64 -10.01 -8.17 6.14
C SER A 64 -9.06 -7.03 5.76
N GLY A 65 -8.91 -6.05 6.67
CA GLY A 65 -7.91 -5.01 6.56
C GLY A 65 -8.04 -4.12 5.33
N ILE A 66 -6.90 -3.70 4.76
CA ILE A 66 -6.88 -2.71 3.67
C ILE A 66 -7.66 -3.20 2.45
N GLY A 67 -7.60 -4.49 2.12
CA GLY A 67 -8.36 -5.08 1.00
C GLY A 67 -9.87 -4.97 1.19
N GLU A 68 -10.36 -5.27 2.39
CA GLU A 68 -11.76 -5.10 2.77
C GLU A 68 -12.20 -3.63 2.68
N PHE A 69 -11.43 -2.71 3.29
CA PHE A 69 -11.78 -1.29 3.27
C PHE A 69 -11.71 -0.68 1.86
N THR A 70 -10.77 -1.15 1.03
CA THR A 70 -10.69 -0.75 -0.39
C THR A 70 -11.91 -1.24 -1.17
N ALA A 71 -12.34 -2.50 -0.94
CA ALA A 71 -13.56 -3.04 -1.55
C ALA A 71 -14.79 -2.22 -1.15
N LYS A 72 -14.96 -1.92 0.13
CA LYS A 72 -16.06 -1.08 0.66
C LYS A 72 -16.04 0.34 0.08
N ALA A 73 -14.85 0.95 -0.03
CA ALA A 73 -14.71 2.28 -0.63
C ALA A 73 -15.11 2.29 -2.11
N LEU A 74 -14.72 1.27 -2.87
CA LEU A 74 -15.10 1.12 -4.28
C LEU A 74 -16.60 0.82 -4.45
N ALA A 75 -17.16 -0.04 -3.60
CA ALA A 75 -18.58 -0.41 -3.62
C ALA A 75 -19.52 0.81 -3.47
N LYS A 76 -19.16 1.78 -2.63
CA LYS A 76 -19.90 3.05 -2.48
C LYS A 76 -20.08 3.81 -3.80
N HIS A 77 -19.28 3.49 -4.80
CA HIS A 77 -19.26 4.14 -6.11
C HIS A 77 -19.75 3.24 -7.25
N GLY A 78 -20.38 2.09 -6.94
CA GLY A 78 -20.93 1.19 -7.94
C GLY A 78 -19.88 0.46 -8.77
N VAL A 79 -18.72 0.16 -8.17
CA VAL A 79 -17.63 -0.63 -8.79
C VAL A 79 -17.91 -2.11 -8.56
N LYS A 80 -17.88 -2.92 -9.62
CA LYS A 80 -18.04 -4.37 -9.55
C LYS A 80 -16.79 -5.02 -8.97
N LEU A 81 -16.96 -6.05 -8.13
CA LEU A 81 -15.87 -6.60 -7.33
C LEU A 81 -15.70 -8.10 -7.52
N VAL A 82 -14.45 -8.54 -7.64
CA VAL A 82 -14.02 -9.92 -7.39
C VAL A 82 -13.25 -9.92 -6.08
N LEU A 83 -13.82 -10.51 -5.04
CA LEU A 83 -13.24 -10.56 -3.71
C LEU A 83 -12.62 -11.92 -3.47
N THR A 84 -11.33 -11.96 -3.18
CA THR A 84 -10.63 -13.22 -2.99
C THR A 84 -9.82 -13.26 -1.70
N ALA A 85 -9.87 -14.39 -1.01
CA ALA A 85 -9.08 -14.73 0.17
C ALA A 85 -9.35 -16.21 0.54
N ARG A 86 -8.69 -16.74 1.56
CA ARG A 86 -8.91 -18.11 2.03
C ARG A 86 -10.23 -18.31 2.78
N ARG A 87 -10.68 -17.29 3.54
CA ARG A 87 -11.82 -17.37 4.45
C ARG A 87 -13.12 -16.99 3.73
N LYS A 88 -13.87 -18.00 3.28
CA LYS A 88 -15.13 -17.82 2.55
C LYS A 88 -16.16 -17.00 3.34
N ASN A 89 -16.39 -17.34 4.60
CA ASN A 89 -17.38 -16.66 5.44
C ASN A 89 -17.10 -15.16 5.60
N GLU A 90 -15.82 -14.79 5.71
CA GLU A 90 -15.42 -13.39 5.77
C GLU A 90 -15.63 -12.67 4.42
N LEU A 91 -15.38 -13.34 3.31
CA LEU A 91 -15.67 -12.77 1.99
C LEU A 91 -17.17 -12.54 1.81
N GLU A 92 -18.02 -13.46 2.27
CA GLU A 92 -19.48 -13.28 2.25
C GLU A 92 -19.95 -12.12 3.14
N ARG A 93 -19.32 -11.96 4.33
CA ARG A 93 -19.56 -10.79 5.19
C ARG A 93 -19.22 -9.50 4.45
N VAL A 94 -18.01 -9.42 3.89
CA VAL A 94 -17.55 -8.21 3.16
C VAL A 94 -18.46 -7.95 1.94
N LYS A 95 -18.86 -8.97 1.22
CA LYS A 95 -19.82 -8.84 0.09
C LYS A 95 -21.11 -8.18 0.53
N ARG A 96 -21.76 -8.69 1.60
CA ARG A 96 -23.00 -8.09 2.13
C ARG A 96 -22.80 -6.63 2.51
N GLU A 97 -21.76 -6.32 3.26
CA GLU A 97 -21.46 -4.95 3.65
C GLU A 97 -21.17 -4.02 2.45
N CYS A 98 -20.53 -4.52 1.39
CA CYS A 98 -20.32 -3.78 0.15
C CYS A 98 -21.65 -3.47 -0.57
N ILE A 99 -22.57 -4.43 -0.61
CA ILE A 99 -23.91 -4.25 -1.20
C ILE A 99 -24.66 -3.17 -0.42
N ASP A 100 -24.71 -3.26 0.90
CA ASP A 100 -25.38 -2.30 1.78
C ASP A 100 -24.80 -0.88 1.60
N LEU A 101 -23.47 -0.75 1.60
CA LEU A 101 -22.77 0.51 1.41
C LEU A 101 -22.97 1.12 0.02
N SER A 102 -23.30 0.31 -0.98
CA SER A 102 -23.54 0.78 -2.35
C SER A 102 -24.85 1.55 -2.50
N LYS A 103 -25.74 1.46 -1.51
CA LYS A 103 -27.06 2.13 -1.53
C LYS A 103 -27.86 1.82 -2.80
N GLY A 104 -27.90 0.54 -3.18
CA GLY A 104 -28.63 0.04 -4.34
C GLY A 104 -27.92 0.16 -5.69
N GLN A 105 -26.66 0.61 -5.72
CA GLN A 105 -25.88 0.67 -6.96
C GLN A 105 -25.31 -0.69 -7.37
N LEU A 106 -25.18 -1.64 -6.43
CA LEU A 106 -24.67 -3.00 -6.68
C LEU A 106 -25.72 -4.01 -6.24
N GLN A 107 -25.80 -5.11 -6.99
CA GLN A 107 -26.62 -6.27 -6.73
C GLN A 107 -25.71 -7.48 -6.39
N GLU A 108 -26.31 -8.61 -5.99
CA GLU A 108 -25.60 -9.85 -5.65
C GLU A 108 -24.64 -10.32 -6.77
N GLN A 109 -25.06 -10.21 -8.03
CA GLN A 109 -24.25 -10.60 -9.18
C GLN A 109 -23.09 -9.64 -9.50
N ASP A 110 -23.09 -8.43 -8.94
CA ASP A 110 -22.00 -7.45 -9.15
C ASP A 110 -20.80 -7.68 -8.23
N ILE A 111 -20.91 -8.64 -7.28
CA ILE A 111 -19.81 -9.02 -6.40
C ILE A 111 -19.62 -10.53 -6.40
N LEU A 112 -18.55 -10.98 -7.03
CA LEU A 112 -18.11 -12.37 -7.05
C LEU A 112 -17.12 -12.64 -5.92
N ILE A 113 -17.32 -13.72 -5.16
CA ILE A 113 -16.33 -14.20 -4.20
C ILE A 113 -15.67 -15.48 -4.71
N ILE A 114 -14.34 -15.55 -4.63
CA ILE A 114 -13.57 -16.76 -5.00
C ILE A 114 -12.60 -17.07 -3.87
N PRO A 115 -12.94 -18.06 -3.02
CA PRO A 115 -12.05 -18.50 -1.96
C PRO A 115 -10.86 -19.28 -2.52
N PHE A 116 -9.62 -18.82 -2.27
CA PHE A 116 -8.39 -19.56 -2.60
C PHE A 116 -7.20 -19.05 -1.78
N ASP A 117 -6.13 -19.85 -1.73
CA ASP A 117 -4.85 -19.41 -1.19
C ASP A 117 -3.99 -18.82 -2.31
N VAL A 118 -3.63 -17.56 -2.18
CA VAL A 118 -2.84 -16.85 -3.19
C VAL A 118 -1.42 -17.42 -3.37
N THR A 119 -0.93 -18.20 -2.42
CA THR A 119 0.38 -18.88 -2.53
C THR A 119 0.33 -20.16 -3.38
N ASP A 120 -0.85 -20.68 -3.66
CA ASP A 120 -1.03 -21.76 -4.64
C ASP A 120 -1.07 -21.18 -6.06
N LEU A 121 0.09 -21.13 -6.67
CA LEU A 121 0.23 -20.59 -8.03
C LEU A 121 -0.49 -21.41 -9.09
N SER A 122 -0.76 -22.68 -8.83
CA SER A 122 -1.38 -23.62 -9.78
C SER A 122 -2.83 -23.26 -10.10
N VAL A 123 -3.53 -22.61 -9.16
CA VAL A 123 -4.94 -22.23 -9.31
C VAL A 123 -5.14 -20.82 -9.89
N HIS A 124 -4.09 -20.01 -10.03
CA HIS A 124 -4.22 -18.61 -10.46
C HIS A 124 -4.94 -18.44 -11.80
N ASN A 125 -4.62 -19.28 -12.80
CA ASN A 125 -5.31 -19.26 -14.10
C ASN A 125 -6.81 -19.51 -13.92
N SER A 126 -7.16 -20.59 -13.24
CA SER A 126 -8.57 -20.95 -13.02
C SER A 126 -9.34 -19.89 -12.26
N VAL A 127 -8.72 -19.27 -11.26
CA VAL A 127 -9.31 -18.16 -10.46
C VAL A 127 -9.54 -16.91 -11.31
N PHE A 128 -8.57 -16.55 -12.15
CA PHE A 128 -8.69 -15.41 -13.04
C PHE A 128 -9.75 -15.64 -14.13
N ASP A 129 -9.81 -16.86 -14.69
CA ASP A 129 -10.81 -17.27 -15.69
C ASP A 129 -12.22 -17.28 -15.12
N GLN A 130 -12.42 -17.67 -13.84
CA GLN A 130 -13.73 -17.57 -13.18
C GLN A 130 -14.21 -16.11 -13.15
N ALA A 131 -13.33 -15.15 -12.87
CA ALA A 131 -13.68 -13.72 -12.89
C ALA A 131 -14.04 -13.25 -14.30
N LEU A 132 -13.27 -13.66 -15.31
CA LEU A 132 -13.57 -13.36 -16.72
C LEU A 132 -14.88 -13.98 -17.18
N LYS A 133 -15.14 -15.24 -16.82
CA LYS A 133 -16.40 -15.92 -17.15
C LYS A 133 -17.63 -15.25 -16.53
N HIS A 134 -17.49 -14.72 -15.31
CA HIS A 134 -18.59 -14.09 -14.60
C HIS A 134 -18.90 -12.68 -15.11
N PHE A 135 -17.88 -11.85 -15.35
CA PHE A 135 -18.05 -10.43 -15.70
C PHE A 135 -17.76 -10.11 -17.17
N GLY A 136 -17.20 -11.04 -17.93
CA GLY A 136 -16.72 -10.79 -19.30
C GLY A 136 -15.43 -9.94 -19.36
N THR A 137 -15.00 -9.37 -18.26
CA THR A 137 -13.80 -8.50 -18.18
C THR A 137 -13.27 -8.41 -16.76
N VAL A 138 -11.97 -8.08 -16.65
CA VAL A 138 -11.33 -7.50 -15.46
C VAL A 138 -10.66 -6.20 -15.90
N ASP A 139 -10.90 -5.11 -15.20
CA ASP A 139 -10.33 -3.80 -15.53
C ASP A 139 -9.14 -3.44 -14.64
N ILE A 140 -9.19 -3.83 -13.37
CA ILE A 140 -8.16 -3.52 -12.37
C ILE A 140 -7.86 -4.78 -11.55
N LEU A 141 -6.59 -5.15 -11.43
CA LEU A 141 -6.11 -6.11 -10.46
C LEU A 141 -5.49 -5.37 -9.28
N VAL A 142 -5.98 -5.62 -8.06
CA VAL A 142 -5.42 -5.12 -6.80
C VAL A 142 -4.80 -6.28 -6.03
N ASN A 143 -3.51 -6.43 -6.10
CA ASN A 143 -2.73 -7.36 -5.29
C ASN A 143 -2.56 -6.77 -3.89
N ASN A 144 -3.40 -7.20 -2.94
CA ASN A 144 -3.36 -6.71 -1.57
C ASN A 144 -2.98 -7.80 -0.55
N ALA A 145 -3.17 -9.07 -0.87
CA ALA A 145 -2.80 -10.16 0.03
C ALA A 145 -1.33 -10.05 0.46
N GLY A 146 -1.07 -10.22 1.75
CA GLY A 146 0.28 -10.15 2.30
C GLY A 146 0.30 -10.23 3.82
N ARG A 147 1.49 -10.37 4.39
CA ARG A 147 1.76 -10.36 5.82
C ARG A 147 2.97 -9.50 6.15
N SER A 148 3.02 -8.99 7.39
CA SER A 148 4.18 -8.32 7.96
C SER A 148 5.02 -9.28 8.78
N GLN A 149 6.06 -8.76 9.43
CA GLN A 149 6.98 -9.49 10.32
C GLN A 149 7.32 -8.66 11.56
N ARG A 150 7.60 -9.38 12.65
CA ARG A 150 8.15 -8.84 13.90
C ARG A 150 9.19 -9.82 14.42
N ALA A 151 10.46 -9.55 14.10
CA ALA A 151 11.59 -10.38 14.51
C ALA A 151 12.91 -9.60 14.46
N LEU A 152 13.90 -9.97 15.26
CA LEU A 152 15.29 -9.55 15.09
C LEU A 152 15.87 -10.19 13.83
N PHE A 153 16.69 -9.45 13.10
CA PHE A 153 17.28 -9.90 11.82
C PHE A 153 18.02 -11.23 11.95
N GLU A 154 18.85 -11.35 12.97
CA GLU A 154 19.72 -12.51 13.23
C GLU A 154 18.97 -13.78 13.64
N ASN A 155 17.73 -13.65 14.11
CA ASN A 155 16.93 -14.78 14.63
C ASN A 155 15.94 -15.36 13.60
N ILE A 156 15.82 -14.72 12.43
CA ILE A 156 14.83 -15.13 11.42
C ILE A 156 15.24 -16.44 10.76
N GLU A 157 14.37 -17.46 10.86
CA GLU A 157 14.54 -18.70 10.12
C GLU A 157 14.39 -18.48 8.61
N MET A 158 15.28 -19.06 7.79
CA MET A 158 15.22 -18.97 6.33
C MET A 158 13.88 -19.44 5.73
N LYS A 159 13.17 -20.34 6.44
CA LYS A 159 11.82 -20.77 6.03
C LYS A 159 10.81 -19.63 6.09
N VAL A 160 10.91 -18.76 7.10
CA VAL A 160 10.06 -17.55 7.23
C VAL A 160 10.33 -16.57 6.09
N ASP A 161 11.61 -16.40 5.71
CA ASP A 161 11.98 -15.58 4.55
C ASP A 161 11.31 -16.11 3.28
N LYS A 162 11.40 -17.43 3.02
CA LYS A 162 10.77 -18.07 1.85
C LYS A 162 9.26 -17.88 1.87
N GLN A 163 8.58 -18.18 2.98
CA GLN A 163 7.13 -18.01 3.12
C GLN A 163 6.69 -16.55 2.87
N MET A 164 7.48 -15.59 3.36
CA MET A 164 7.20 -14.17 3.14
C MET A 164 7.31 -13.81 1.66
N PHE A 165 8.34 -14.29 0.97
CA PHE A 165 8.54 -14.03 -0.44
C PHE A 165 7.50 -14.76 -1.31
N ASP A 166 7.13 -16.00 -0.98
CA ASP A 166 6.08 -16.73 -1.67
C ASP A 166 4.77 -15.95 -1.64
N LEU A 167 4.38 -15.43 -0.47
CA LEU A 167 3.15 -14.69 -0.28
C LEU A 167 3.23 -13.25 -0.84
N ASN A 168 4.23 -12.47 -0.41
CA ASN A 168 4.28 -11.02 -0.67
C ASN A 168 4.84 -10.68 -2.05
N VAL A 169 5.58 -11.60 -2.69
CA VAL A 169 6.30 -11.34 -3.94
C VAL A 169 5.84 -12.29 -5.05
N PHE A 170 6.10 -13.59 -4.93
CA PHE A 170 5.92 -14.50 -6.06
C PHE A 170 4.44 -14.70 -6.44
N ALA A 171 3.56 -14.81 -5.45
CA ALA A 171 2.11 -14.85 -5.69
C ALA A 171 1.62 -13.58 -6.42
N VAL A 172 2.08 -12.41 -5.97
CA VAL A 172 1.74 -11.10 -6.56
C VAL A 172 2.24 -10.99 -7.99
N VAL A 173 3.50 -11.38 -8.23
CA VAL A 173 4.11 -11.32 -9.58
C VAL A 173 3.40 -12.28 -10.53
N ASN A 174 3.13 -13.53 -10.09
CA ASN A 174 2.49 -14.53 -10.94
C ASN A 174 1.08 -14.10 -11.38
N LEU A 175 0.25 -13.66 -10.43
CA LEU A 175 -1.11 -13.18 -10.76
C LEU A 175 -1.07 -11.92 -11.63
N SER A 176 -0.09 -11.02 -11.39
CA SER A 176 0.08 -9.84 -12.22
C SER A 176 0.49 -10.17 -13.64
N ARG A 177 1.32 -11.19 -13.89
CA ARG A 177 1.69 -11.65 -15.24
C ARG A 177 0.47 -12.12 -16.01
N LEU A 178 -0.43 -12.88 -15.39
CA LEU A 178 -1.69 -13.31 -15.99
C LEU A 178 -2.55 -12.09 -16.37
N ALA A 179 -2.75 -11.18 -15.44
CA ALA A 179 -3.53 -9.97 -15.68
C ALA A 179 -2.91 -9.10 -16.79
N VAL A 180 -1.58 -8.94 -16.80
CA VAL A 180 -0.88 -8.15 -17.84
C VAL A 180 -1.00 -8.77 -19.21
N ASN A 181 -0.93 -10.11 -19.34
CA ASN A 181 -1.17 -10.80 -20.60
C ASN A 181 -2.59 -10.51 -21.11
N TYR A 182 -3.60 -10.69 -20.26
CA TYR A 182 -4.98 -10.34 -20.60
C TYR A 182 -5.15 -8.84 -20.95
N PHE A 183 -4.51 -7.94 -20.23
CA PHE A 183 -4.59 -6.49 -20.50
C PHE A 183 -3.88 -6.10 -21.82
N ASN A 184 -2.83 -6.82 -22.22
CA ASN A 184 -2.20 -6.63 -23.51
C ASN A 184 -3.16 -6.97 -24.65
N GLU A 185 -3.89 -8.09 -24.56
CA GLU A 185 -4.90 -8.52 -25.52
C GLU A 185 -6.11 -7.59 -25.55
N LYS A 186 -6.58 -7.20 -24.36
CA LYS A 186 -7.70 -6.25 -24.20
C LYS A 186 -7.34 -4.82 -24.66
N GLY A 187 -6.07 -4.46 -24.76
CA GLY A 187 -5.58 -3.12 -25.09
C GLY A 187 -5.65 -2.11 -23.94
N SER A 188 -6.06 -2.52 -22.73
CA SER A 188 -6.14 -1.64 -21.56
C SER A 188 -6.23 -2.42 -20.25
N GLY A 189 -5.69 -1.84 -19.17
CA GLY A 189 -5.78 -2.44 -17.85
C GLY A 189 -5.09 -1.61 -16.76
N HIS A 190 -5.22 -2.07 -15.51
CA HIS A 190 -4.55 -1.44 -14.40
C HIS A 190 -4.12 -2.49 -13.37
N VAL A 191 -2.83 -2.55 -13.09
CA VAL A 191 -2.28 -3.37 -12.00
C VAL A 191 -1.96 -2.46 -10.83
N ALA A 192 -2.59 -2.69 -9.68
CA ALA A 192 -2.27 -2.03 -8.43
C ALA A 192 -1.74 -3.03 -7.42
N VAL A 193 -0.72 -2.64 -6.67
CA VAL A 193 -0.11 -3.49 -5.64
C VAL A 193 -0.04 -2.75 -4.34
N VAL A 194 -0.59 -3.35 -3.29
CA VAL A 194 -0.44 -2.85 -1.93
C VAL A 194 0.95 -3.22 -1.42
N SER A 195 1.87 -2.26 -1.56
CA SER A 195 3.19 -2.29 -0.96
C SER A 195 3.11 -1.82 0.49
N SER A 196 4.01 -0.97 0.90
CA SER A 196 4.07 -0.34 2.23
C SER A 196 5.08 0.81 2.18
N LEU A 197 5.05 1.71 3.15
CA LEU A 197 6.17 2.59 3.42
C LEU A 197 7.47 1.81 3.70
N ALA A 198 7.37 0.56 4.20
CA ALA A 198 8.50 -0.36 4.32
C ALA A 198 9.09 -0.82 2.97
N GLY A 199 8.47 -0.53 1.84
CA GLY A 199 9.04 -0.69 0.50
C GLY A 199 9.85 0.51 0.02
N VAL A 200 9.85 1.60 0.80
CA VAL A 200 10.49 2.87 0.46
C VAL A 200 11.71 3.13 1.35
N PHE A 201 11.67 2.68 2.61
CA PHE A 201 12.79 2.79 3.55
C PHE A 201 12.89 1.56 4.46
N GLY A 202 14.06 1.37 5.11
CA GLY A 202 14.30 0.26 6.03
C GLY A 202 13.53 0.39 7.34
N VAL A 203 12.75 -0.63 7.69
CA VAL A 203 11.96 -0.65 8.93
C VAL A 203 12.57 -1.67 9.90
N PRO A 204 12.99 -1.26 11.12
CA PRO A 204 13.58 -2.17 12.09
C PRO A 204 12.60 -3.30 12.47
N TYR A 205 13.15 -4.45 12.86
CA TYR A 205 12.42 -5.66 13.28
C TYR A 205 11.43 -6.20 12.24
N SER A 206 11.69 -5.95 10.95
CA SER A 206 10.86 -6.38 9.84
C SER A 206 11.69 -6.56 8.57
N ALA A 207 12.85 -7.17 8.70
CA ALA A 207 13.83 -7.26 7.62
C ALA A 207 13.27 -7.95 6.37
N THR A 208 12.71 -9.16 6.52
CA THR A 208 12.14 -9.91 5.39
C THR A 208 10.93 -9.20 4.79
N TYR A 209 10.08 -8.62 5.63
CA TYR A 209 8.96 -7.83 5.15
C TYR A 209 9.42 -6.62 4.32
N THR A 210 10.38 -5.87 4.84
CA THR A 210 11.01 -4.74 4.15
C THR A 210 11.60 -5.19 2.81
N ALA A 211 12.39 -6.27 2.81
CA ALA A 211 12.98 -6.83 1.59
C ALA A 211 11.89 -7.23 0.57
N SER A 212 10.82 -7.91 1.02
CA SER A 212 9.70 -8.31 0.14
C SER A 212 9.00 -7.10 -0.49
N LYS A 213 8.83 -6.00 0.25
CA LYS A 213 8.19 -4.78 -0.27
C LYS A 213 9.11 -3.98 -1.19
N HIS A 214 10.42 -3.98 -0.96
CA HIS A 214 11.40 -3.44 -1.93
C HIS A 214 11.44 -4.27 -3.22
N ALA A 215 11.36 -5.61 -3.12
CA ALA A 215 11.26 -6.48 -4.30
C ALA A 215 10.03 -6.13 -5.16
N ILE A 216 8.88 -5.87 -4.52
CA ILE A 216 7.66 -5.39 -5.22
C ILE A 216 7.93 -4.08 -5.96
N HIS A 217 8.62 -3.11 -5.35
CA HIS A 217 8.97 -1.86 -6.03
C HIS A 217 9.85 -2.14 -7.26
N GLY A 218 10.86 -3.03 -7.16
CA GLY A 218 11.70 -3.43 -8.28
C GLY A 218 10.88 -4.01 -9.45
N TYR A 219 10.06 -5.03 -9.18
CA TYR A 219 9.23 -5.67 -10.21
C TYR A 219 8.26 -4.70 -10.89
N PHE A 220 7.53 -3.90 -10.12
CA PHE A 220 6.45 -3.07 -10.66
C PHE A 220 6.92 -1.73 -11.24
N ASN A 221 8.08 -1.23 -10.82
CA ASN A 221 8.75 -0.12 -11.50
C ASN A 221 9.28 -0.56 -12.87
N ALA A 222 9.88 -1.75 -12.98
CA ALA A 222 10.29 -2.34 -14.25
C ALA A 222 9.07 -2.52 -15.18
N LEU A 223 7.99 -3.16 -14.71
CA LEU A 223 6.75 -3.32 -15.47
C LEU A 223 6.18 -1.98 -15.94
N ARG A 224 6.17 -0.96 -15.09
CA ARG A 224 5.69 0.37 -15.46
C ARG A 224 6.49 0.96 -16.61
N THR A 225 7.82 0.82 -16.58
CA THR A 225 8.71 1.29 -17.64
C THR A 225 8.45 0.54 -18.94
N GLU A 226 8.30 -0.78 -18.90
CA GLU A 226 7.97 -1.61 -20.07
C GLU A 226 6.61 -1.26 -20.68
N LYS A 227 5.66 -0.78 -19.89
CA LYS A 227 4.31 -0.38 -20.35
C LYS A 227 4.17 1.11 -20.67
N THR A 228 5.26 1.86 -20.68
CA THR A 228 5.25 3.26 -21.11
C THR A 228 4.67 3.38 -22.53
N GLY A 229 3.74 4.29 -22.73
CA GLY A 229 3.02 4.47 -24.00
C GLY A 229 1.91 3.46 -24.29
N LYS A 230 1.68 2.47 -23.41
CA LYS A 230 0.53 1.56 -23.46
C LYS A 230 -0.56 2.03 -22.51
N ASN A 231 -1.81 1.64 -22.80
CA ASN A 231 -2.93 1.95 -21.91
C ASN A 231 -3.05 0.93 -20.75
N ILE A 232 -1.90 0.61 -20.15
CA ILE A 232 -1.80 -0.26 -18.98
C ILE A 232 -1.14 0.54 -17.85
N ALA A 233 -1.91 0.81 -16.80
CA ALA A 233 -1.41 1.54 -15.62
C ALA A 233 -0.82 0.58 -14.58
N VAL A 234 0.18 1.08 -13.84
CA VAL A 234 0.78 0.37 -12.70
C VAL A 234 0.85 1.32 -11.50
N THR A 235 0.15 0.99 -10.42
CA THR A 235 0.10 1.77 -9.17
C THR A 235 0.70 0.99 -8.01
N LEU A 236 1.61 1.61 -7.27
CA LEU A 236 2.09 1.13 -5.97
C LEU A 236 1.37 1.90 -4.86
N LEU A 237 0.64 1.19 -4.02
CA LEU A 237 -0.03 1.74 -2.85
C LEU A 237 0.86 1.46 -1.62
N CYS A 238 1.35 2.49 -0.96
CA CYS A 238 2.33 2.38 0.11
C CYS A 238 1.75 2.88 1.46
N PRO A 239 0.83 2.10 2.07
CA PRO A 239 0.29 2.47 3.37
C PRO A 239 1.34 2.36 4.46
N GLY A 240 1.27 3.27 5.43
CA GLY A 240 1.92 3.20 6.73
C GLY A 240 1.08 2.42 7.74
N PRO A 241 1.34 2.61 9.05
CA PRO A 241 0.57 1.99 10.11
C PRO A 241 -0.92 2.29 9.99
N THR A 242 -1.74 1.24 9.84
CA THR A 242 -3.19 1.32 9.67
C THR A 242 -3.87 0.39 10.68
N TYR A 243 -5.00 0.80 11.25
CA TYR A 243 -5.80 -0.03 12.14
C TYR A 243 -6.45 -1.19 11.38
N THR A 244 -5.86 -2.37 11.53
CA THR A 244 -6.30 -3.64 10.95
C THR A 244 -5.75 -4.79 11.80
N ASN A 245 -6.19 -6.02 11.55
CA ASN A 245 -5.62 -7.21 12.19
C ASN A 245 -4.23 -7.60 11.65
N PHE A 246 -3.64 -6.76 10.77
CA PHE A 246 -2.39 -7.06 10.07
C PHE A 246 -1.19 -7.26 11.00
N LEU A 247 -1.14 -6.49 12.11
CA LEU A 247 -0.09 -6.63 13.12
C LEU A 247 -0.19 -7.99 13.81
N GLN A 248 -1.37 -8.35 14.29
CA GLN A 248 -1.62 -9.61 14.99
C GLN A 248 -1.30 -10.84 14.11
N GLU A 249 -1.54 -10.75 12.81
CA GLU A 249 -1.28 -11.80 11.82
C GLU A 249 0.17 -11.80 11.29
N SER A 250 1.05 -10.92 11.78
CA SER A 250 2.45 -10.85 11.35
C SER A 250 3.21 -12.13 11.68
N PHE A 251 4.18 -12.49 10.84
CA PHE A 251 5.13 -13.55 11.14
C PHE A 251 6.08 -13.13 12.28
N THR A 252 6.56 -14.11 13.03
CA THR A 252 7.70 -13.96 13.95
C THR A 252 8.99 -14.41 13.27
N GLU A 253 10.00 -14.75 14.05
CA GLU A 253 11.23 -15.35 13.57
C GLU A 253 11.09 -16.84 13.21
N LYS A 254 10.04 -17.53 13.71
CA LYS A 254 9.83 -18.97 13.57
C LYS A 254 8.67 -19.31 12.63
N GLU A 255 8.86 -20.38 11.87
CA GLU A 255 7.80 -20.89 10.99
C GLU A 255 6.51 -21.25 11.76
N GLY A 256 5.36 -20.90 11.20
CA GLY A 256 4.04 -21.20 11.76
C GLY A 256 3.61 -20.35 12.95
N GLN A 257 4.50 -19.53 13.50
CA GLN A 257 4.16 -18.64 14.61
C GLN A 257 3.63 -17.28 14.11
N LYS A 258 2.67 -16.74 14.85
CA LYS A 258 2.13 -15.39 14.64
C LYS A 258 2.50 -14.51 15.80
N TYR A 259 2.68 -13.23 15.51
CA TYR A 259 2.97 -12.21 16.53
C TYR A 259 1.87 -12.12 17.60
N GLY A 260 0.60 -12.27 17.21
CA GLY A 260 -0.54 -12.45 18.11
C GLY A 260 -0.99 -11.17 18.85
N ILE A 261 -0.19 -10.09 18.83
CA ILE A 261 -0.48 -8.85 19.55
C ILE A 261 -1.23 -7.89 18.62
N ALA A 262 -2.43 -7.46 19.04
CA ALA A 262 -3.19 -6.45 18.32
C ALA A 262 -2.59 -5.06 18.49
N ALA A 263 -2.86 -4.18 17.52
CA ALA A 263 -2.52 -2.76 17.65
C ALA A 263 -3.23 -2.13 18.84
N ASP A 264 -2.52 -1.31 19.60
CA ASP A 264 -3.11 -0.58 20.72
C ASP A 264 -4.02 0.55 20.20
N LYS A 265 -5.12 0.80 20.90
CA LYS A 265 -6.05 1.88 20.55
C LYS A 265 -5.42 3.26 20.65
N THR A 266 -4.34 3.39 21.43
CA THR A 266 -3.56 4.63 21.57
C THR A 266 -2.50 4.81 20.49
N ASP A 267 -2.25 3.78 19.67
CA ASP A 267 -1.30 3.89 18.55
C ASP A 267 -1.77 4.98 17.58
N ARG A 268 -0.82 5.71 17.03
CA ARG A 268 -1.12 6.70 16.00
C ARG A 268 -1.13 6.05 14.62
N ARG A 269 -2.28 5.48 14.27
CA ARG A 269 -2.49 4.75 13.00
C ARG A 269 -3.62 5.37 12.19
N MET A 270 -3.53 5.26 10.88
CA MET A 270 -4.64 5.62 10.00
C MET A 270 -5.81 4.65 10.17
N THR A 271 -7.05 5.13 10.04
CA THR A 271 -8.22 4.23 10.03
C THR A 271 -8.24 3.40 8.74
N GLY A 272 -8.81 2.20 8.82
CA GLY A 272 -8.97 1.35 7.64
C GLY A 272 -9.82 2.00 6.56
N GLU A 273 -10.88 2.70 6.96
CA GLU A 273 -11.79 3.44 6.07
C GLU A 273 -11.04 4.51 5.28
N ARG A 274 -10.22 5.32 5.96
CA ARG A 274 -9.44 6.37 5.28
C ARG A 274 -8.40 5.79 4.34
N CYS A 275 -7.72 4.72 4.75
CA CYS A 275 -6.77 4.03 3.88
C CYS A 275 -7.46 3.46 2.63
N GLY A 276 -8.61 2.81 2.78
CA GLY A 276 -9.40 2.28 1.67
C GLY A 276 -9.91 3.38 0.72
N GLU A 277 -10.33 4.53 1.27
CA GLU A 277 -10.71 5.70 0.47
C GLU A 277 -9.53 6.23 -0.36
N LEU A 278 -8.36 6.41 0.26
CA LEU A 278 -7.14 6.84 -0.43
C LEU A 278 -6.71 5.85 -1.52
N CYS A 279 -6.83 4.53 -1.26
CA CYS A 279 -6.62 3.51 -2.28
C CYS A 279 -7.58 3.68 -3.46
N ALA A 280 -8.86 3.88 -3.22
CA ALA A 280 -9.86 4.09 -4.28
C ALA A 280 -9.58 5.36 -5.10
N ILE A 281 -9.15 6.45 -4.46
CA ILE A 281 -8.72 7.70 -5.13
C ILE A 281 -7.48 7.45 -6.00
N ALA A 282 -6.48 6.76 -5.46
CA ALA A 282 -5.26 6.41 -6.20
C ALA A 282 -5.57 5.57 -7.46
N LEU A 283 -6.47 4.58 -7.34
CA LEU A 283 -6.94 3.77 -8.48
C LEU A 283 -7.66 4.62 -9.53
N ALA A 284 -8.54 5.54 -9.13
CA ALA A 284 -9.29 6.40 -10.04
C ALA A 284 -8.39 7.36 -10.83
N ASN A 285 -7.28 7.79 -10.21
CA ASN A 285 -6.32 8.73 -10.79
C ASN A 285 -5.10 8.03 -11.42
N LYS A 286 -4.99 6.69 -11.30
CA LYS A 286 -3.88 5.89 -11.82
C LYS A 286 -2.52 6.44 -11.36
N THR A 287 -2.42 6.79 -10.06
CA THR A 287 -1.16 7.29 -9.48
C THR A 287 -0.05 6.28 -9.71
N ARG A 288 1.17 6.75 -9.83
CA ARG A 288 2.33 5.86 -9.99
C ARG A 288 2.68 5.17 -8.69
N GLU A 289 2.77 5.96 -7.64
CA GLU A 289 3.09 5.53 -6.28
C GLU A 289 2.35 6.45 -5.32
N SER A 290 1.76 5.91 -4.26
CA SER A 290 0.97 6.68 -3.30
C SER A 290 1.37 6.31 -1.88
N TRP A 291 1.95 7.26 -1.17
CA TRP A 291 2.34 7.10 0.24
C TRP A 291 1.21 7.56 1.13
N MET A 292 0.90 6.79 2.17
CA MET A 292 -0.20 7.06 3.08
C MET A 292 0.28 6.90 4.53
N GLY A 293 0.12 7.93 5.35
CA GLY A 293 0.56 7.88 6.74
C GLY A 293 0.28 9.17 7.47
N LEU A 294 0.00 9.07 8.77
CA LEU A 294 -0.24 10.21 9.63
C LEU A 294 1.10 10.84 10.07
N PHE A 295 1.07 12.11 10.46
CA PHE A 295 2.22 12.75 11.12
C PHE A 295 2.66 11.95 12.38
N PRO A 296 3.96 11.72 12.62
CA PRO A 296 5.11 12.27 11.91
C PRO A 296 5.63 11.38 10.75
N MET A 297 4.90 10.34 10.36
CA MET A 297 5.37 9.35 9.38
C MET A 297 5.66 9.99 8.01
N MET A 298 4.78 10.89 7.53
CA MET A 298 4.98 11.50 6.22
C MET A 298 6.27 12.33 6.13
N PRO A 299 6.53 13.34 6.99
CA PRO A 299 7.79 14.07 6.94
C PRO A 299 9.00 13.17 7.14
N PHE A 300 8.89 12.11 7.96
CA PHE A 300 9.97 11.14 8.14
C PHE A 300 10.31 10.40 6.83
N VAL A 301 9.31 9.90 6.12
CA VAL A 301 9.51 9.18 4.84
C VAL A 301 10.12 10.09 3.79
N TYR A 302 9.61 11.31 3.65
CA TYR A 302 10.19 12.29 2.72
C TYR A 302 11.65 12.60 3.08
N GLY A 303 11.95 12.77 4.37
CA GLY A 303 13.32 12.92 4.85
C GLY A 303 14.20 11.73 4.48
N ALA A 304 13.72 10.51 4.73
CA ALA A 304 14.48 9.29 4.46
C ALA A 304 14.80 9.10 2.97
N VAL A 305 13.86 9.48 2.09
CA VAL A 305 14.00 9.29 0.64
C VAL A 305 14.83 10.41 -0.02
N TYR A 306 14.53 11.66 0.32
CA TYR A 306 15.13 12.81 -0.40
C TYR A 306 16.34 13.41 0.30
N PHE A 307 16.50 13.16 1.61
CA PHE A 307 17.60 13.66 2.43
C PHE A 307 18.24 12.54 3.25
N PRO A 308 18.75 11.46 2.61
CA PRO A 308 19.21 10.25 3.32
C PRO A 308 20.32 10.52 4.33
N VAL A 309 21.24 11.43 4.04
CA VAL A 309 22.34 11.79 4.96
C VAL A 309 21.77 12.40 6.26
N ILE A 310 20.86 13.37 6.14
CA ILE A 310 20.24 14.03 7.30
C ILE A 310 19.40 13.02 8.08
N SER A 311 18.63 12.20 7.38
CA SER A 311 17.83 11.16 8.02
C SER A 311 18.67 10.15 8.76
N ASN A 312 19.79 9.70 8.21
CA ASN A 312 20.71 8.80 8.91
C ASN A 312 21.29 9.42 10.18
N MET A 313 21.63 10.71 10.16
CA MET A 313 22.04 11.42 11.40
C MET A 313 20.92 11.43 12.45
N VAL A 314 19.69 11.74 12.05
CA VAL A 314 18.52 11.73 12.95
C VAL A 314 18.26 10.32 13.46
N LEU A 315 18.33 9.30 12.61
CA LEU A 315 18.16 7.91 12.99
C LEU A 315 19.20 7.47 14.01
N HIS A 316 20.46 7.89 13.82
CA HIS A 316 21.56 7.59 14.74
C HIS A 316 21.32 8.21 16.12
N LEU A 317 20.79 9.44 16.16
CA LEU A 317 20.46 10.14 17.41
C LEU A 317 19.23 9.54 18.12
N LEU A 318 18.22 9.10 17.37
CA LEU A 318 16.98 8.54 17.93
C LEU A 318 17.15 7.09 18.38
N GLY A 319 17.96 6.33 17.67
CA GLY A 319 18.13 4.90 17.88
C GLY A 319 16.92 4.05 17.42
N PRO A 320 17.11 2.74 17.23
CA PRO A 320 16.09 1.86 16.66
C PRO A 320 14.84 1.73 17.54
N ARG A 321 14.97 1.83 18.87
CA ARG A 321 13.84 1.75 19.81
C ARG A 321 12.86 2.91 19.67
N ARG A 322 13.37 4.15 19.54
CA ARG A 322 12.49 5.32 19.36
C ARG A 322 11.80 5.30 18.02
N LEU A 323 12.50 4.85 16.97
CA LEU A 323 11.92 4.65 15.65
C LEU A 323 10.79 3.62 15.67
N PHE A 324 10.99 2.54 16.41
CA PHE A 324 9.97 1.53 16.55
C PHE A 324 8.72 2.08 17.25
N LYS A 325 8.87 2.92 18.26
CA LYS A 325 7.76 3.58 18.97
C LYS A 325 6.92 4.52 18.08
N PHE A 326 7.48 5.04 16.98
CA PHE A 326 6.67 5.77 15.98
C PHE A 326 5.74 4.86 15.18
N ARG A 327 6.03 3.57 15.14
CA ARG A 327 5.24 2.59 14.41
C ARG A 327 4.28 1.82 15.30
N ASP A 328 4.78 1.31 16.41
CA ASP A 328 4.07 0.49 17.38
C ASP A 328 4.35 1.06 18.77
N SER A 329 3.35 1.58 19.48
CA SER A 329 3.53 2.34 20.75
C SER A 329 4.06 1.50 21.91
N LYS A 330 3.97 0.17 21.82
CA LYS A 330 4.50 -0.77 22.82
C LYS A 330 5.90 -1.23 22.45
N ASP A 331 6.71 -1.45 23.47
CA ASP A 331 8.00 -2.13 23.31
C ASP A 331 7.77 -3.52 22.70
N ILE A 332 8.67 -3.95 21.82
CA ILE A 332 8.59 -5.29 21.24
C ILE A 332 8.75 -6.31 22.36
N THR A 333 7.73 -7.15 22.54
CA THR A 333 7.89 -8.41 23.25
C THR A 333 8.36 -9.42 22.21
N LEU A 334 9.65 -9.61 22.07
CA LEU A 334 10.23 -10.69 21.27
C LEU A 334 10.00 -11.99 22.02
N SER A 335 9.85 -13.11 21.30
CA SER A 335 9.44 -14.42 21.81
C SER A 335 10.35 -15.03 22.88
N GLU A 336 11.54 -14.50 23.09
CA GLU A 336 12.40 -14.84 24.22
C GLU A 336 12.16 -13.80 25.33
N GLY A 337 11.21 -14.13 26.20
CA GLY A 337 10.78 -13.25 27.30
C GLY A 337 11.82 -13.01 28.37
N LYS A 338 12.84 -12.22 28.09
CA LYS A 338 13.69 -11.61 29.12
C LYS A 338 14.55 -10.41 28.67
N GLU A 339 14.57 -9.98 27.44
CA GLU A 339 15.20 -8.70 27.13
C GLU A 339 14.16 -7.65 26.74
N LYS A 340 13.77 -6.85 27.71
CA LYS A 340 13.26 -5.50 27.45
C LYS A 340 14.39 -4.71 26.82
N LEU A 341 14.40 -4.64 25.50
CA LEU A 341 15.29 -3.73 24.77
C LEU A 341 14.90 -2.26 25.02
#